data_62b90fd886ea35f8139f14e9b94e6d59
#
_entry.id   62b90fd886ea35f8139f14e9b94e6d59
#
_cell.length_a   1.000
_cell.length_b   1.000
_cell.length_c   1.000
_cell.angle_alpha   90.00
_cell.angle_beta   90.00
_cell.angle_gamma   90.00
#
_symmetry.space_group_name_H-M   'P 1'
#
loop_
_entity.id
_entity.type
_entity.pdbx_description
1 polymer ?
#
loop_
_entity_poly.entity_id
_entity_poly.type
_entity_poly.pdbx_seq_one_letter_code
_entity_poly.pdbx_strand_id
1 'polypeptide(L)'
;TGGVRGTVMDRDLSRPVKDARVTLFYTDKEMFVYTGADGVFEFDGIEDGVYNMEIYAAGYLKTQLSVRVSGGEVYDLMNVCITPDVPMTDFMNDDMFADFEVEDESGSGYEDVPSVLSASRDVFDNIASFSFSQMRFLNRGYESGMSDIYINGIKFNDALSGYTPYSLFSGLNEATREKEAVGGMALSDYGVSGINGLTNVNAYASSVAKGYRFSVLTNSSTYRLRLMATYSTGLMDNGWAFAASVSTRLGGNDYITGVYYNAFAYFLAAEKRLNDQHRFSLTLFGSPVQRGAQNASTQEVYDLMGSNYYNSNWGYQNGKVRNARVRNNHEPVLLFNYEYTPFEDLKATAGVSRRFG
;
A
#
# COMPACT_ATOMS: atom_id res chain seq x y z
N THR A 1 38.50 -15.71 -1.29
CA THR A 1 37.07 -15.56 -1.51
C THR A 1 36.33 -16.56 -0.65
N GLY A 2 35.38 -16.08 0.14
CA GLY A 2 34.53 -16.89 1.02
C GLY A 2 33.10 -16.98 0.48
N GLY A 3 32.19 -17.37 1.36
CA GLY A 3 30.76 -17.40 1.07
C GLY A 3 29.91 -17.02 2.28
N VAL A 4 28.63 -16.76 2.03
CA VAL A 4 27.63 -16.56 3.09
C VAL A 4 26.41 -17.38 2.74
N ARG A 5 25.93 -18.18 3.68
CA ARG A 5 24.68 -18.91 3.53
C ARG A 5 23.81 -18.80 4.77
N GLY A 6 22.54 -19.07 4.63
CA GLY A 6 21.60 -19.10 5.75
C GLY A 6 20.20 -19.47 5.30
N THR A 7 19.29 -19.52 6.25
CA THR A 7 17.89 -19.80 6.00
C THR A 7 17.03 -18.63 6.50
N VAL A 8 16.21 -18.04 5.64
CA VAL A 8 15.28 -17.00 6.03
C VAL A 8 14.03 -17.64 6.62
N MET A 9 13.71 -17.29 7.86
CA MET A 9 12.61 -17.86 8.64
C MET A 9 11.62 -16.78 9.06
N ASP A 10 10.35 -17.12 9.03
CA ASP A 10 9.29 -16.34 9.65
C ASP A 10 9.44 -16.40 11.17
N ARG A 11 9.52 -15.25 11.82
CA ARG A 11 9.73 -15.15 13.27
C ARG A 11 8.61 -15.77 14.09
N ASP A 12 7.34 -15.55 13.65
CA ASP A 12 6.15 -15.93 14.42
C ASP A 12 5.74 -17.36 14.17
N LEU A 13 5.87 -17.82 12.93
CA LEU A 13 5.43 -19.16 12.52
C LEU A 13 6.57 -20.16 12.45
N SER A 14 7.82 -19.75 12.65
CA SER A 14 9.03 -20.60 12.59
C SER A 14 9.07 -21.47 11.33
N ARG A 15 8.65 -20.91 10.19
CA ARG A 15 8.65 -21.58 8.88
C ARG A 15 9.58 -20.87 7.90
N PRO A 16 10.17 -21.58 6.93
CA PRO A 16 11.01 -20.97 5.92
C PRO A 16 10.21 -20.02 5.04
N VAL A 17 10.83 -18.90 4.65
CA VAL A 17 10.24 -17.90 3.77
C VAL A 17 10.83 -18.05 2.38
N LYS A 18 9.98 -18.47 1.44
CA LYS A 18 10.30 -18.58 0.01
C LYS A 18 10.27 -17.21 -0.67
N ASP A 19 11.06 -17.04 -1.73
CA ASP A 19 11.12 -15.84 -2.57
C ASP A 19 11.49 -14.55 -1.81
N ALA A 20 12.15 -14.68 -0.66
CA ALA A 20 12.78 -13.54 -0.01
C ALA A 20 14.02 -13.11 -0.79
N ARG A 21 14.11 -11.83 -1.12
CA ARG A 21 15.30 -11.24 -1.74
C ARG A 21 16.32 -10.98 -0.64
N VAL A 22 17.46 -11.60 -0.73
CA VAL A 22 18.62 -11.36 0.12
C VAL A 22 19.64 -10.58 -0.69
N THR A 23 20.01 -9.40 -0.23
CA THR A 23 20.92 -8.50 -0.94
C THR A 23 22.13 -8.24 -0.07
N LEU A 24 23.33 -8.36 -0.61
CA LEU A 24 24.60 -7.98 0.02
C LEU A 24 25.13 -6.71 -0.62
N PHE A 25 25.41 -5.71 0.20
CA PHE A 25 26.03 -4.45 -0.19
C PHE A 25 27.48 -4.40 0.28
N TYR A 26 28.40 -4.12 -0.63
CA TYR A 26 29.81 -3.91 -0.32
C TYR A 26 30.36 -2.75 -1.15
N THR A 27 30.73 -1.66 -0.49
CA THR A 27 31.19 -0.42 -1.11
C THR A 27 30.19 0.06 -2.17
N ASP A 28 30.47 -0.19 -3.46
CA ASP A 28 29.63 0.20 -4.61
C ASP A 28 29.04 -1.02 -5.35
N LYS A 29 29.14 -2.22 -4.76
CA LYS A 29 28.63 -3.45 -5.36
C LYS A 29 27.42 -3.97 -4.60
N GLU A 30 26.40 -4.36 -5.35
CA GLU A 30 25.20 -5.03 -4.86
C GLU A 30 25.11 -6.42 -5.49
N MET A 31 24.92 -7.44 -4.66
CA MET A 31 24.65 -8.81 -5.10
C MET A 31 23.37 -9.30 -4.43
N PHE A 32 22.52 -10.01 -5.13
CA PHE A 32 21.31 -10.53 -4.53
C PHE A 32 20.99 -11.96 -4.99
N VAL A 33 20.27 -12.67 -4.14
CA VAL A 33 19.69 -13.99 -4.42
C VAL A 33 18.27 -14.04 -3.86
N TYR A 34 17.47 -14.94 -4.40
CA TYR A 34 16.14 -15.24 -3.84
C TYR A 34 16.18 -16.58 -3.11
N THR A 35 15.50 -16.65 -1.97
CA THR A 35 15.41 -17.90 -1.21
C THR A 35 14.56 -18.94 -1.92
N GLY A 36 14.97 -20.19 -1.85
CA GLY A 36 14.23 -21.35 -2.32
C GLY A 36 12.97 -21.65 -1.48
N ALA A 37 12.30 -22.76 -1.80
CA ALA A 37 11.12 -23.23 -1.04
C ALA A 37 11.45 -23.59 0.42
N ASP A 38 12.69 -23.91 0.71
CA ASP A 38 13.27 -24.22 2.01
C ASP A 38 13.78 -22.95 2.74
N GLY A 39 13.64 -21.77 2.12
CA GLY A 39 14.10 -20.50 2.66
C GLY A 39 15.61 -20.30 2.60
N VAL A 40 16.35 -21.21 1.95
CA VAL A 40 17.83 -21.18 1.91
C VAL A 40 18.31 -20.16 0.88
N PHE A 41 19.35 -19.43 1.24
CA PHE A 41 20.12 -18.57 0.34
C PHE A 41 21.61 -18.85 0.50
N GLU A 42 22.36 -18.66 -0.59
CA GLU A 42 23.81 -18.87 -0.63
C GLU A 42 24.48 -17.88 -1.58
N PHE A 43 25.55 -17.27 -1.11
CA PHE A 43 26.46 -16.43 -1.88
C PHE A 43 27.85 -17.06 -1.86
N ASP A 44 28.37 -17.39 -3.01
CA ASP A 44 29.68 -17.98 -3.19
C ASP A 44 30.67 -17.02 -3.85
N GLY A 45 31.95 -17.21 -3.54
CA GLY A 45 33.01 -16.50 -4.26
C GLY A 45 33.14 -15.02 -3.92
N ILE A 46 32.58 -14.56 -2.80
CA ILE A 46 32.65 -13.16 -2.36
C ILE A 46 34.02 -12.84 -1.73
N GLU A 47 34.47 -11.59 -1.87
CA GLU A 47 35.73 -11.11 -1.33
C GLU A 47 35.65 -10.97 0.19
N ASP A 48 36.80 -11.02 0.85
CA ASP A 48 36.85 -10.79 2.30
C ASP A 48 36.51 -9.33 2.61
N GLY A 49 35.56 -9.10 3.53
CA GLY A 49 35.06 -7.77 3.85
C GLY A 49 33.89 -7.76 4.83
N VAL A 50 33.39 -6.56 5.09
CA VAL A 50 32.17 -6.37 5.88
C VAL A 50 31.06 -5.96 4.94
N TYR A 51 30.02 -6.75 4.89
CA TYR A 51 28.86 -6.59 4.02
C TYR A 51 27.65 -6.16 4.83
N ASN A 52 26.86 -5.23 4.30
CA ASN A 52 25.51 -4.99 4.79
C ASN A 52 24.55 -5.92 4.04
N MET A 53 23.92 -6.83 4.76
CA MET A 53 22.91 -7.73 4.23
C MET A 53 21.53 -7.13 4.47
N GLU A 54 20.72 -7.09 3.44
CA GLU A 54 19.35 -6.68 3.50
C GLU A 54 18.44 -7.82 3.03
N ILE A 55 17.43 -8.14 3.82
CA ILE A 55 16.44 -9.17 3.49
C ILE A 55 15.09 -8.51 3.33
N TYR A 56 14.48 -8.76 2.19
CA TYR A 56 13.18 -8.26 1.83
C TYR A 56 12.28 -9.39 1.32
N ALA A 57 11.09 -9.50 1.89
CA ALA A 57 10.06 -10.42 1.42
C ALA A 57 8.69 -9.75 1.52
N ALA A 58 7.80 -10.05 0.59
CA ALA A 58 6.44 -9.50 0.60
C ALA A 58 5.70 -9.90 1.88
N GLY A 59 5.16 -8.91 2.59
CA GLY A 59 4.46 -9.11 3.86
C GLY A 59 5.38 -9.22 5.09
N TYR A 60 6.66 -8.83 4.96
CA TYR A 60 7.62 -8.81 6.07
C TYR A 60 8.31 -7.46 6.14
N LEU A 61 8.69 -7.07 7.37
CA LEU A 61 9.53 -5.90 7.60
C LEU A 61 10.92 -6.15 7.01
N LYS A 62 11.44 -5.15 6.33
CA LYS A 62 12.79 -5.16 5.80
C LYS A 62 13.80 -5.34 6.94
N THR A 63 14.63 -6.36 6.86
CA THR A 63 15.61 -6.70 7.88
C THR A 63 17.02 -6.41 7.37
N GLN A 64 17.83 -5.73 8.17
CA GLN A 64 19.21 -5.40 7.84
C GLN A 64 20.15 -5.96 8.92
N LEU A 65 21.25 -6.56 8.48
CA LEU A 65 22.32 -7.06 9.36
C LEU A 65 23.68 -6.90 8.68
N SER A 66 24.74 -6.81 9.49
CA SER A 66 26.10 -6.76 8.98
C SER A 66 26.75 -8.13 9.08
N VAL A 67 27.37 -8.59 8.00
CA VAL A 67 28.05 -9.88 7.91
C VAL A 67 29.51 -9.64 7.57
N ARG A 68 30.43 -10.27 8.32
CA ARG A 68 31.85 -10.24 8.03
C ARG A 68 32.28 -11.55 7.39
N VAL A 69 32.84 -11.47 6.21
CA VAL A 69 33.45 -12.62 5.51
C VAL A 69 34.95 -12.50 5.59
N SER A 70 35.63 -13.55 6.01
CA SER A 70 37.09 -13.58 6.14
C SER A 70 37.64 -15.01 6.01
N GLY A 71 38.86 -15.15 5.49
CA GLY A 71 39.61 -16.41 5.50
C GLY A 71 39.21 -17.43 4.44
N GLY A 72 38.35 -17.07 3.49
CA GLY A 72 37.94 -17.98 2.43
C GLY A 72 36.97 -19.09 2.87
N GLU A 73 36.38 -18.97 4.04
CA GLU A 73 35.38 -19.90 4.58
C GLU A 73 33.96 -19.45 4.23
N VAL A 74 33.01 -20.41 4.20
CA VAL A 74 31.57 -20.12 4.10
C VAL A 74 31.02 -19.81 5.47
N TYR A 75 30.55 -18.59 5.65
CA TYR A 75 29.92 -18.12 6.89
C TYR A 75 28.47 -18.53 6.95
N ASP A 76 28.10 -19.44 7.84
CA ASP A 76 26.73 -19.92 8.02
C ASP A 76 26.00 -19.08 9.06
N LEU A 77 25.01 -18.31 8.62
CA LEU A 77 24.15 -17.49 9.48
C LEU A 77 23.04 -18.29 10.16
N MET A 78 22.95 -19.59 9.88
CA MET A 78 21.89 -20.46 10.37
C MET A 78 20.51 -19.89 9.99
N ASN A 79 19.68 -19.56 10.98
CA ASN A 79 18.34 -19.02 10.77
C ASN A 79 18.34 -17.51 10.94
N VAL A 80 18.01 -16.79 9.88
CA VAL A 80 17.76 -15.35 9.91
C VAL A 80 16.27 -15.11 9.99
N CYS A 81 15.78 -14.71 11.16
CA CYS A 81 14.36 -14.48 11.38
C CYS A 81 13.95 -13.11 10.89
N ILE A 82 12.97 -13.07 9.99
CA ILE A 82 12.30 -11.84 9.56
C ILE A 82 10.92 -11.72 10.22
N THR A 83 10.57 -10.49 10.58
CA THR A 83 9.32 -10.21 11.27
C THR A 83 8.22 -9.96 10.25
N PRO A 84 7.06 -10.64 10.34
CA PRO A 84 5.93 -10.31 9.51
C PRO A 84 5.56 -8.84 9.68
N ASP A 85 5.37 -8.15 8.55
CA ASP A 85 4.80 -6.81 8.54
C ASP A 85 3.29 -6.96 8.73
N VAL A 86 2.86 -7.05 9.98
CA VAL A 86 1.46 -7.07 10.39
C VAL A 86 1.22 -5.85 11.28
N PRO A 87 1.14 -4.64 10.73
CA PRO A 87 0.74 -3.52 11.55
C PRO A 87 -0.72 -3.74 11.94
N MET A 88 -0.97 -3.93 13.23
CA MET A 88 -2.35 -3.87 13.77
C MET A 88 -3.02 -2.54 13.43
N THR A 89 -2.23 -1.51 13.19
CA THR A 89 -2.65 -0.17 12.80
C THR A 89 -3.14 -0.07 11.36
N ASP A 90 -2.69 -0.92 10.43
CA ASP A 90 -3.15 -0.90 9.03
C ASP A 90 -4.64 -1.23 8.90
N PHE A 91 -5.17 -2.09 9.78
CA PHE A 91 -6.60 -2.40 9.75
C PHE A 91 -7.49 -1.21 10.15
N MET A 92 -6.98 -0.29 10.93
CA MET A 92 -7.75 0.86 11.41
C MET A 92 -7.54 2.13 10.56
N ASN A 93 -6.34 2.33 10.02
CA ASN A 93 -6.00 3.58 9.35
C ASN A 93 -6.35 3.62 7.87
N ASP A 94 -6.17 2.52 7.13
CA ASP A 94 -6.32 2.52 5.67
C ASP A 94 -7.77 2.69 5.21
N ASP A 95 -8.74 2.18 5.98
CA ASP A 95 -10.15 2.23 5.60
C ASP A 95 -10.93 3.39 6.20
N MET A 96 -10.49 3.90 7.32
CA MET A 96 -11.22 4.95 8.02
C MET A 96 -11.08 6.30 7.32
N PHE A 97 -10.03 6.49 6.52
CA PHE A 97 -9.65 7.78 5.97
C PHE A 97 -9.69 7.88 4.43
N ALA A 98 -9.62 6.76 3.72
CA ALA A 98 -9.73 6.75 2.26
C ALA A 98 -11.11 7.23 1.75
N ASP A 99 -12.08 7.38 2.64
CA ASP A 99 -13.47 7.58 2.29
C ASP A 99 -14.00 9.00 2.46
N PHE A 100 -13.15 9.93 2.94
CA PHE A 100 -13.57 11.31 3.17
C PHE A 100 -12.95 12.30 2.18
N GLU A 101 -13.38 12.24 0.94
CA GLU A 101 -13.40 13.44 0.09
C GLU A 101 -14.53 14.35 0.56
N VAL A 102 -14.26 15.25 1.48
CA VAL A 102 -15.13 16.41 1.67
C VAL A 102 -14.76 17.40 0.58
N GLU A 103 -15.47 17.36 -0.53
CA GLU A 103 -15.53 18.52 -1.41
C GLU A 103 -16.21 19.64 -0.60
N ASP A 104 -15.42 20.58 -0.14
CA ASP A 104 -15.91 21.91 0.16
C ASP A 104 -16.28 22.58 -1.17
N GLU A 105 -17.39 23.31 -1.20
CA GLU A 105 -17.83 24.08 -2.39
C GLU A 105 -16.78 25.11 -2.84
N SER A 106 -15.73 25.33 -2.05
CA SER A 106 -14.58 26.20 -2.35
C SER A 106 -13.51 25.57 -3.24
N GLY A 107 -13.66 24.29 -3.65
CA GLY A 107 -12.71 23.61 -4.54
C GLY A 107 -11.37 23.22 -3.90
N SER A 108 -11.19 23.45 -2.60
CA SER A 108 -10.05 22.91 -1.85
C SER A 108 -10.42 21.54 -1.29
N GLY A 109 -10.28 20.48 -2.09
CA GLY A 109 -10.41 19.11 -1.61
C GLY A 109 -9.30 18.81 -0.60
N TYR A 110 -9.62 18.79 0.68
CA TYR A 110 -8.72 18.27 1.70
C TYR A 110 -8.90 16.76 1.74
N GLU A 111 -7.92 16.04 1.23
CA GLU A 111 -7.84 14.60 1.40
C GLU A 111 -7.19 14.29 2.74
N ASP A 112 -7.82 13.42 3.48
CA ASP A 112 -7.22 12.81 4.67
C ASP A 112 -6.25 11.72 4.20
N VAL A 113 -4.97 11.81 4.53
CA VAL A 113 -3.89 10.96 4.01
C VAL A 113 -3.18 10.16 5.12
N PRO A 114 -3.88 9.47 6.02
CA PRO A 114 -3.19 8.74 7.08
C PRO A 114 -2.46 7.49 6.57
N SER A 115 -2.99 6.82 5.55
CA SER A 115 -2.42 5.56 5.06
C SER A 115 -1.04 5.75 4.41
N VAL A 116 -0.83 6.86 3.71
CA VAL A 116 0.47 7.20 3.12
C VAL A 116 1.45 7.62 4.21
N LEU A 117 0.98 8.36 5.21
CA LEU A 117 1.80 8.79 6.33
C LEU A 117 2.18 7.62 7.25
N SER A 118 1.27 6.66 7.47
CA SER A 118 1.57 5.47 8.26
C SER A 118 2.59 4.54 7.58
N ALA A 119 2.73 4.62 6.27
CA ALA A 119 3.78 3.93 5.53
C ALA A 119 5.14 4.65 5.63
N SER A 120 5.17 5.90 6.08
CA SER A 120 6.41 6.64 6.30
C SER A 120 7.25 5.98 7.39
N ARG A 121 8.56 5.90 7.17
CA ARG A 121 9.52 5.49 8.20
C ARG A 121 9.88 6.61 9.17
N ASP A 122 9.43 7.83 8.89
CA ASP A 122 9.58 8.96 9.80
C ASP A 122 8.67 8.74 11.02
N VAL A 123 9.28 8.73 12.20
CA VAL A 123 8.57 8.49 13.48
C VAL A 123 7.51 9.56 13.72
N PHE A 124 7.78 10.81 13.33
CA PHE A 124 6.82 11.89 13.45
C PHE A 124 5.60 11.67 12.56
N ASP A 125 5.80 11.36 11.29
CA ASP A 125 4.71 11.11 10.34
C ASP A 125 3.86 9.91 10.78
N ASN A 126 4.49 8.84 11.26
CA ASN A 126 3.81 7.65 11.73
C ASN A 126 2.94 7.93 12.97
N ILE A 127 3.46 8.66 13.95
CA ILE A 127 2.70 9.04 15.16
C ILE A 127 1.61 10.06 14.81
N ALA A 128 1.91 11.03 13.95
CA ALA A 128 0.98 12.08 13.57
C ALA A 128 -0.17 11.55 12.69
N SER A 129 0.03 10.44 11.98
CA SER A 129 -1.02 9.79 11.21
C SER A 129 -2.04 9.02 12.07
N PHE A 130 -1.72 8.77 13.35
CA PHE A 130 -2.65 8.11 14.26
C PHE A 130 -3.78 9.05 14.66
N SER A 131 -5.02 8.65 14.41
CA SER A 131 -6.21 9.44 14.68
C SER A 131 -7.34 8.56 15.22
N PHE A 132 -8.01 9.01 16.30
CA PHE A 132 -9.20 8.34 16.86
C PHE A 132 -10.51 8.68 16.14
N SER A 133 -10.48 9.71 15.31
CA SER A 133 -11.64 10.20 14.58
C SER A 133 -11.18 10.76 13.23
N GLN A 134 -12.16 11.10 12.40
CA GLN A 134 -11.88 11.80 11.15
C GLN A 134 -11.22 13.15 11.45
N MET A 135 -9.96 13.25 11.17
CA MET A 135 -9.21 14.49 11.24
C MET A 135 -8.66 14.84 9.87
N ARG A 136 -8.77 16.09 9.50
CA ARG A 136 -8.02 16.64 8.36
C ARG A 136 -6.58 16.81 8.81
N PHE A 137 -5.69 16.07 8.19
CA PHE A 137 -4.27 16.13 8.51
C PHE A 137 -3.50 16.69 7.30
N LEU A 138 -2.77 17.75 7.56
CA LEU A 138 -1.84 18.33 6.61
C LEU A 138 -0.42 17.94 7.07
N ASN A 139 0.25 17.07 6.35
CA ASN A 139 1.61 16.68 6.69
C ASN A 139 2.51 17.93 6.66
N ARG A 140 3.06 18.33 7.83
CA ARG A 140 3.88 19.52 8.00
C ARG A 140 3.21 20.80 7.45
N GLY A 141 1.87 20.85 7.42
CA GLY A 141 1.09 21.96 6.88
C GLY A 141 0.96 22.00 5.36
N TYR A 142 1.47 20.99 4.64
CA TYR A 142 1.37 20.91 3.19
C TYR A 142 0.13 20.13 2.73
N GLU A 143 -0.44 20.54 1.60
CA GLU A 143 -1.56 19.85 0.98
C GLU A 143 -1.11 18.52 0.32
N SER A 144 -2.02 17.56 0.21
CA SER A 144 -1.74 16.24 -0.38
C SER A 144 -1.29 16.31 -1.84
N GLY A 145 -1.74 17.32 -2.58
CA GLY A 145 -1.27 17.59 -3.95
C GLY A 145 0.23 17.91 -4.09
N MET A 146 0.90 18.19 -2.97
CA MET A 146 2.35 18.39 -2.92
C MET A 146 3.14 17.10 -2.65
N SER A 147 2.46 15.97 -2.45
CA SER A 147 3.04 14.63 -2.35
C SER A 147 2.96 13.92 -3.69
N ASP A 148 4.01 13.22 -4.06
CA ASP A 148 4.02 12.40 -5.27
C ASP A 148 3.63 10.96 -4.93
N ILE A 149 2.59 10.45 -5.60
CA ILE A 149 2.15 9.07 -5.48
C ILE A 149 2.40 8.33 -6.79
N TYR A 150 3.03 7.18 -6.67
CA TYR A 150 3.31 6.26 -7.75
C TYR A 150 2.66 4.90 -7.46
N ILE A 151 2.21 4.23 -8.50
CA ILE A 151 1.80 2.83 -8.45
C ILE A 151 2.62 2.08 -9.49
N ASN A 152 3.40 1.11 -9.04
CA ASN A 152 4.34 0.37 -9.88
C ASN A 152 5.28 1.29 -10.68
N GLY A 153 5.74 2.39 -10.09
CA GLY A 153 6.61 3.37 -10.73
C GLY A 153 5.92 4.31 -11.72
N ILE A 154 4.59 4.24 -11.88
CA ILE A 154 3.81 5.16 -12.72
C ILE A 154 3.21 6.24 -11.83
N LYS A 155 3.46 7.51 -12.13
CA LYS A 155 2.87 8.64 -11.39
C LYS A 155 1.36 8.62 -11.48
N PHE A 156 0.70 8.72 -10.32
CA PHE A 156 -0.75 8.52 -10.18
C PHE A 156 -1.51 9.80 -9.82
N ASN A 157 -0.79 10.86 -9.46
CA ASN A 157 -1.39 12.16 -9.23
C ASN A 157 -2.15 12.64 -10.48
N ASP A 158 -3.26 13.31 -10.27
CA ASP A 158 -4.00 13.96 -11.33
C ASP A 158 -3.15 15.06 -11.98
N ALA A 159 -3.06 15.08 -13.29
CA ALA A 159 -2.18 15.96 -14.02
C ALA A 159 -2.60 17.45 -13.95
N LEU A 160 -3.86 17.73 -13.66
CA LEU A 160 -4.40 19.08 -13.60
C LEU A 160 -4.35 19.65 -12.17
N SER A 161 -4.83 18.87 -11.19
CA SER A 161 -4.98 19.31 -9.81
C SER A 161 -3.80 18.95 -8.92
N GLY A 162 -2.97 17.97 -9.32
CA GLY A 162 -1.90 17.41 -8.48
C GLY A 162 -2.42 16.43 -7.41
N TYR A 163 -3.74 16.33 -7.22
CA TYR A 163 -4.32 15.46 -6.21
C TYR A 163 -4.11 13.99 -6.50
N THR A 164 -4.01 13.22 -5.43
CA THR A 164 -4.02 11.76 -5.53
C THR A 164 -5.44 11.25 -5.31
N PRO A 165 -6.02 10.57 -6.28
CA PRO A 165 -7.35 10.00 -6.15
C PRO A 165 -7.31 8.70 -5.33
N TYR A 166 -7.15 8.79 -4.02
CA TYR A 166 -7.06 7.64 -3.11
C TYR A 166 -8.30 6.75 -3.15
N SER A 167 -9.47 7.31 -3.45
CA SER A 167 -10.72 6.57 -3.61
C SER A 167 -10.64 5.46 -4.66
N LEU A 168 -9.75 5.58 -5.66
CA LEU A 168 -9.64 4.59 -6.74
C LEU A 168 -9.05 3.25 -6.29
N PHE A 169 -8.25 3.24 -5.24
CA PHE A 169 -7.64 2.02 -4.69
C PHE A 169 -8.00 1.79 -3.22
N SER A 170 -8.99 2.51 -2.70
CA SER A 170 -9.46 2.33 -1.34
C SER A 170 -10.08 0.93 -1.14
N GLY A 171 -9.85 0.34 0.03
CA GLY A 171 -10.30 -1.02 0.35
C GLY A 171 -9.48 -2.16 -0.23
N LEU A 172 -8.34 -1.86 -0.85
CA LEU A 172 -7.41 -2.85 -1.42
C LEU A 172 -6.16 -3.05 -0.56
N ASN A 173 -6.28 -2.97 0.74
CA ASN A 173 -5.17 -2.92 1.70
C ASN A 173 -4.09 -3.97 1.49
N GLU A 174 -4.48 -5.22 1.23
CA GLU A 174 -3.50 -6.30 1.02
C GLU A 174 -2.74 -6.15 -0.30
N ALA A 175 -3.41 -5.64 -1.33
CA ALA A 175 -2.80 -5.43 -2.64
C ALA A 175 -1.92 -4.17 -2.69
N THR A 176 -2.20 -3.19 -1.82
CA THR A 176 -1.47 -1.92 -1.75
C THR A 176 -0.59 -1.81 -0.50
N ARG A 177 -0.33 -2.93 0.15
CA ARG A 177 0.39 -2.97 1.43
C ARG A 177 1.85 -2.62 1.31
N GLU A 178 2.50 -3.08 0.24
CA GLU A 178 3.90 -2.84 0.02
C GLU A 178 4.11 -1.45 -0.55
N LYS A 179 4.75 -0.59 0.23
CA LYS A 179 4.99 0.81 -0.11
C LYS A 179 6.44 1.18 0.14
N GLU A 180 6.97 2.01 -0.73
CA GLU A 180 8.26 2.67 -0.57
C GLU A 180 8.02 4.16 -0.43
N ALA A 181 8.42 4.76 0.69
CA ALA A 181 8.19 6.16 0.96
C ALA A 181 9.49 6.91 1.21
N VAL A 182 9.58 8.11 0.66
CA VAL A 182 10.69 9.04 0.87
C VAL A 182 10.11 10.37 1.33
N GLY A 183 10.54 10.84 2.51
CA GLY A 183 10.06 12.09 3.09
C GLY A 183 10.79 13.32 2.57
N GLY A 184 10.03 14.39 2.26
CA GLY A 184 10.59 15.66 1.77
C GLY A 184 11.22 15.53 0.39
N MET A 185 11.97 16.55 -0.02
CA MET A 185 12.69 16.56 -1.31
C MET A 185 13.92 15.67 -1.23
N ALA A 186 13.81 14.47 -1.77
CA ALA A 186 14.91 13.50 -1.82
C ALA A 186 14.89 12.71 -3.13
N LEU A 187 15.97 12.02 -3.41
CA LEU A 187 16.06 11.10 -4.54
C LEU A 187 15.41 9.77 -4.17
N SER A 188 14.69 9.19 -5.11
CA SER A 188 14.16 7.83 -5.05
C SER A 188 14.40 7.13 -6.38
N ASP A 189 14.16 5.83 -6.45
CA ASP A 189 14.24 5.04 -7.69
C ASP A 189 13.26 5.52 -8.77
N TYR A 190 12.28 6.34 -8.40
CA TYR A 190 11.22 6.85 -9.28
C TYR A 190 11.41 8.31 -9.68
N GLY A 191 12.42 8.98 -9.14
CA GLY A 191 12.75 10.37 -9.42
C GLY A 191 12.98 11.23 -8.18
N VAL A 192 12.94 12.55 -8.37
CA VAL A 192 13.01 13.52 -7.27
C VAL A 192 11.61 13.72 -6.72
N SER A 193 11.45 13.51 -5.42
CA SER A 193 10.16 13.68 -4.74
C SER A 193 9.75 15.16 -4.64
N GLY A 194 8.45 15.40 -4.54
CA GLY A 194 7.89 16.68 -4.19
C GLY A 194 8.24 17.13 -2.76
N ILE A 195 7.87 18.37 -2.40
CA ILE A 195 8.15 18.96 -1.08
C ILE A 195 7.64 18.09 0.07
N ASN A 196 6.49 17.45 -0.12
CA ASN A 196 5.85 16.59 0.88
C ASN A 196 6.19 15.10 0.73
N GLY A 197 7.20 14.78 -0.06
CA GLY A 197 7.70 13.42 -0.25
C GLY A 197 7.09 12.69 -1.45
N LEU A 198 7.48 11.41 -1.55
CA LEU A 198 7.04 10.49 -2.59
C LEU A 198 6.69 9.15 -1.95
N THR A 199 5.60 8.55 -2.39
CA THR A 199 5.25 7.18 -2.04
C THR A 199 5.00 6.38 -3.30
N ASN A 200 5.69 5.25 -3.46
CA ASN A 200 5.38 4.25 -4.48
C ASN A 200 4.69 3.05 -3.85
N VAL A 201 3.57 2.64 -4.41
CA VAL A 201 2.83 1.44 -4.03
C VAL A 201 3.22 0.32 -4.99
N ASN A 202 3.78 -0.76 -4.45
CA ASN A 202 4.17 -1.94 -5.23
C ASN A 202 2.98 -2.90 -5.38
N ALA A 203 2.13 -2.64 -6.35
CA ALA A 203 0.93 -3.42 -6.65
C ALA A 203 1.21 -4.53 -7.70
N TYR A 204 2.35 -5.20 -7.60
CA TYR A 204 2.69 -6.36 -8.42
C TYR A 204 2.08 -7.64 -7.85
N ALA A 205 1.87 -8.66 -8.68
CA ALA A 205 1.35 -9.94 -8.20
C ALA A 205 2.30 -10.61 -7.19
N SER A 206 3.61 -10.47 -7.39
CA SER A 206 4.62 -11.02 -6.48
C SER A 206 4.78 -10.23 -5.18
N SER A 207 4.29 -8.98 -5.13
CA SER A 207 4.30 -8.15 -3.92
C SER A 207 3.21 -8.56 -2.91
N VAL A 208 2.19 -9.28 -3.36
CA VAL A 208 1.13 -9.78 -2.48
C VAL A 208 1.58 -11.08 -1.82
N ALA A 209 1.49 -11.16 -0.50
CA ALA A 209 1.91 -12.33 0.24
C ALA A 209 1.18 -13.61 -0.22
N LYS A 210 1.95 -14.69 -0.47
CA LYS A 210 1.44 -15.96 -0.97
C LYS A 210 0.41 -16.59 -0.04
N GLY A 211 -0.68 -17.10 -0.61
CA GLY A 211 -1.72 -17.85 0.10
C GLY A 211 -3.06 -17.15 0.09
N TYR A 212 -3.93 -17.59 0.98
CA TYR A 212 -5.27 -17.02 1.16
C TYR A 212 -5.29 -16.15 2.41
N ARG A 213 -5.94 -15.00 2.32
CA ARG A 213 -6.17 -14.11 3.46
C ARG A 213 -7.61 -13.66 3.46
N PHE A 214 -8.26 -13.79 4.61
CA PHE A 214 -9.63 -13.34 4.84
C PHE A 214 -9.63 -12.37 6.00
N SER A 215 -10.35 -11.26 5.86
CA SER A 215 -10.49 -10.26 6.90
C SER A 215 -11.94 -9.88 7.07
N VAL A 216 -12.36 -9.75 8.31
CA VAL A 216 -13.69 -9.24 8.70
C VAL A 216 -13.46 -8.14 9.72
N LEU A 217 -14.00 -6.97 9.44
CA LEU A 217 -13.92 -5.81 10.32
C LEU A 217 -15.32 -5.25 10.55
N THR A 218 -15.59 -4.84 11.77
CA THR A 218 -16.78 -4.07 12.13
C THR A 218 -16.35 -2.68 12.58
N ASN A 219 -17.03 -1.67 12.10
CA ASN A 219 -16.77 -0.26 12.41
C ASN A 219 -18.09 0.46 12.66
N SER A 220 -18.07 1.49 13.48
CA SER A 220 -19.25 2.31 13.81
C SER A 220 -19.18 3.70 13.20
N SER A 221 -18.10 4.08 12.51
CA SER A 221 -17.93 5.46 12.02
C SER A 221 -18.53 5.66 10.63
N THR A 222 -18.01 4.98 9.61
CA THR A 222 -18.37 5.21 8.20
C THR A 222 -19.24 4.10 7.64
N TYR A 223 -18.86 2.85 7.92
CA TYR A 223 -19.57 1.63 7.53
C TYR A 223 -19.64 0.66 8.72
N ARG A 224 -20.54 -0.31 8.66
CA ARG A 224 -20.71 -1.28 9.75
C ARG A 224 -19.89 -2.54 9.57
N LEU A 225 -19.76 -3.00 8.34
CA LEU A 225 -19.13 -4.27 8.01
C LEU A 225 -18.19 -4.11 6.82
N ARG A 226 -16.99 -4.65 6.98
CA ARG A 226 -16.05 -4.89 5.91
C ARG A 226 -15.72 -6.36 5.82
N LEU A 227 -15.75 -6.88 4.61
CA LEU A 227 -15.26 -8.22 4.28
C LEU A 227 -14.18 -8.07 3.21
N MET A 228 -13.07 -8.77 3.37
CA MET A 228 -12.01 -8.83 2.38
C MET A 228 -11.53 -10.26 2.20
N ALA A 229 -11.26 -10.63 0.95
CA ALA A 229 -10.61 -11.88 0.58
C ALA A 229 -9.50 -11.60 -0.42
N THR A 230 -8.32 -12.13 -0.16
CA THR A 230 -7.15 -12.00 -1.03
C THR A 230 -6.53 -13.36 -1.26
N TYR A 231 -6.09 -13.58 -2.48
CA TYR A 231 -5.35 -14.78 -2.88
C TYR A 231 -4.15 -14.38 -3.72
N SER A 232 -3.00 -14.98 -3.44
CA SER A 232 -1.80 -14.86 -4.28
C SER A 232 -1.11 -16.22 -4.41
N THR A 233 -0.63 -16.49 -5.62
CA THR A 233 0.21 -17.66 -5.90
C THR A 233 1.63 -17.49 -5.38
N GLY A 234 2.05 -16.23 -5.14
CA GLY A 234 3.47 -15.87 -5.11
C GLY A 234 4.13 -16.11 -6.47
N LEU A 235 5.42 -15.90 -6.56
CA LEU A 235 6.20 -16.25 -7.76
C LEU A 235 6.35 -17.77 -7.84
N MET A 236 5.88 -18.36 -8.95
CA MET A 236 5.96 -19.78 -9.23
C MET A 236 7.26 -20.10 -9.99
N ASP A 237 7.69 -21.35 -9.97
CA ASP A 237 8.94 -21.83 -10.62
C ASP A 237 8.94 -21.60 -12.13
N ASN A 238 7.78 -21.52 -12.76
CA ASN A 238 7.63 -21.18 -14.17
C ASN A 238 7.70 -19.67 -14.45
N GLY A 239 8.02 -18.83 -13.46
CA GLY A 239 8.14 -17.39 -13.56
C GLY A 239 6.80 -16.61 -13.61
N TRP A 240 5.67 -17.26 -13.39
CA TRP A 240 4.37 -16.57 -13.24
C TRP A 240 4.06 -16.25 -11.79
N ALA A 241 3.39 -15.13 -11.58
CA ALA A 241 2.71 -14.81 -10.33
C ALA A 241 1.32 -14.25 -10.63
N PHE A 242 0.34 -14.61 -9.81
CA PHE A 242 -1.03 -14.10 -9.89
C PHE A 242 -1.50 -13.68 -8.51
N ALA A 243 -2.20 -12.55 -8.44
CA ALA A 243 -2.85 -12.10 -7.22
C ALA A 243 -4.24 -11.55 -7.53
N ALA A 244 -5.17 -11.80 -6.63
CA ALA A 244 -6.53 -11.28 -6.69
C ALA A 244 -6.98 -10.87 -5.29
N SER A 245 -7.64 -9.73 -5.17
CA SER A 245 -8.25 -9.27 -3.93
C SER A 245 -9.63 -8.68 -4.21
N VAL A 246 -10.56 -8.95 -3.32
CA VAL A 246 -11.89 -8.35 -3.33
C VAL A 246 -12.24 -7.89 -1.93
N SER A 247 -12.87 -6.76 -1.80
CA SER A 247 -13.42 -6.30 -0.53
C SER A 247 -14.79 -5.65 -0.70
N THR A 248 -15.57 -5.67 0.36
CA THR A 248 -16.83 -4.93 0.43
C THR A 248 -16.93 -4.21 1.76
N ARG A 249 -17.44 -3.01 1.73
CA ARG A 249 -17.71 -2.17 2.89
C ARG A 249 -19.18 -1.76 2.81
N LEU A 250 -19.94 -2.07 3.84
CA LEU A 250 -21.38 -1.94 3.83
C LEU A 250 -21.90 -1.26 5.10
N GLY A 251 -22.86 -0.38 4.94
CA GLY A 251 -23.68 0.13 6.02
C GLY A 251 -23.75 1.63 6.11
N GLY A 252 -24.57 2.08 7.03
CA GLY A 252 -24.75 3.48 7.38
C GLY A 252 -24.01 3.86 8.63
N ASN A 253 -23.89 5.16 8.83
CA ASN A 253 -23.48 5.73 10.10
C ASN A 253 -24.67 5.68 11.07
N ASP A 254 -24.45 5.09 12.23
CA ASP A 254 -25.51 4.97 13.26
C ASP A 254 -25.86 6.28 13.95
N TYR A 255 -24.95 7.25 13.89
CA TYR A 255 -25.09 8.54 14.58
C TYR A 255 -25.70 9.62 13.69
N ILE A 256 -25.53 9.54 12.37
CA ILE A 256 -25.91 10.59 11.44
C ILE A 256 -26.93 10.05 10.43
N THR A 257 -28.15 10.49 10.54
CA THR A 257 -29.25 10.01 9.70
C THR A 257 -28.99 10.29 8.21
N GLY A 258 -29.22 9.26 7.40
CA GLY A 258 -29.10 9.35 5.95
C GLY A 258 -27.66 9.24 5.42
N VAL A 259 -26.65 9.17 6.27
CA VAL A 259 -25.27 8.90 5.87
C VAL A 259 -25.07 7.39 5.73
N TYR A 260 -24.55 6.96 4.61
CA TYR A 260 -24.21 5.56 4.34
C TYR A 260 -23.03 5.48 3.40
N TYR A 261 -22.34 4.34 3.46
CA TYR A 261 -21.20 4.03 2.64
C TYR A 261 -21.29 2.57 2.17
N ASN A 262 -21.48 2.38 0.89
CA ASN A 262 -21.45 1.08 0.26
C ASN A 262 -20.36 1.08 -0.80
N ALA A 263 -19.33 0.28 -0.61
CA ALA A 263 -18.22 0.18 -1.53
C ALA A 263 -17.88 -1.28 -1.80
N PHE A 264 -17.43 -1.51 -3.01
CA PHE A 264 -16.83 -2.77 -3.43
C PHE A 264 -15.47 -2.43 -4.03
N ALA A 265 -14.44 -3.20 -3.73
CA ALA A 265 -13.15 -3.02 -4.36
C ALA A 265 -12.66 -4.36 -4.94
N TYR A 266 -11.97 -4.29 -6.06
CA TYR A 266 -11.39 -5.44 -6.73
C TYR A 266 -9.99 -5.12 -7.23
N PHE A 267 -9.14 -6.12 -7.19
CA PHE A 267 -7.76 -6.09 -7.65
C PHE A 267 -7.41 -7.40 -8.33
N LEU A 268 -6.78 -7.33 -9.47
CA LEU A 268 -6.26 -8.46 -10.23
C LEU A 268 -4.87 -8.10 -10.72
N ALA A 269 -3.89 -8.92 -10.46
CA ALA A 269 -2.54 -8.75 -10.97
C ALA A 269 -2.00 -10.05 -11.55
N ALA A 270 -1.31 -9.94 -12.67
CA ALA A 270 -0.56 -11.01 -13.30
C ALA A 270 0.85 -10.51 -13.59
N GLU A 271 1.83 -11.31 -13.27
CA GLU A 271 3.24 -11.03 -13.50
C GLU A 271 3.91 -12.20 -14.20
N LYS A 272 4.80 -11.91 -15.14
CA LYS A 272 5.65 -12.89 -15.81
C LYS A 272 7.09 -12.44 -15.75
N ARG A 273 7.94 -13.21 -15.11
CA ARG A 273 9.40 -13.15 -15.24
C ARG A 273 9.82 -14.15 -16.32
N LEU A 274 10.36 -13.66 -17.41
CA LEU A 274 10.89 -14.54 -18.47
C LEU A 274 12.24 -15.12 -18.05
N ASN A 275 13.05 -14.31 -17.41
CA ASN A 275 14.36 -14.61 -16.83
C ASN A 275 14.66 -13.52 -15.78
N ASP A 276 15.86 -13.48 -15.25
CA ASP A 276 16.29 -12.52 -14.24
C ASP A 276 16.34 -11.07 -14.76
N GLN A 277 16.33 -10.88 -16.08
CA GLN A 277 16.43 -9.58 -16.73
C GLN A 277 15.08 -8.99 -17.15
N HIS A 278 14.06 -9.80 -17.41
CA HIS A 278 12.81 -9.35 -18.02
C HIS A 278 11.59 -9.68 -17.15
N ARG A 279 10.88 -8.66 -16.70
CA ARG A 279 9.64 -8.77 -15.96
C ARG A 279 8.53 -7.98 -16.65
N PHE A 280 7.40 -8.61 -16.84
CA PHE A 280 6.16 -8.00 -17.33
C PHE A 280 5.10 -8.08 -16.25
N SER A 281 4.30 -7.04 -16.08
CA SER A 281 3.17 -7.07 -15.17
C SER A 281 1.95 -6.36 -15.76
N LEU A 282 0.79 -6.90 -15.43
CA LEU A 282 -0.51 -6.34 -15.74
C LEU A 282 -1.32 -6.27 -14.46
N THR A 283 -1.79 -5.09 -14.09
CA THR A 283 -2.55 -4.85 -12.86
C THR A 283 -3.84 -4.13 -13.22
N LEU A 284 -4.96 -4.65 -12.75
CA LEU A 284 -6.29 -4.07 -12.89
C LEU A 284 -6.90 -3.90 -11.51
N PHE A 285 -7.40 -2.72 -11.20
CA PHE A 285 -8.12 -2.48 -9.96
C PHE A 285 -9.21 -1.42 -10.13
N GLY A 286 -10.12 -1.40 -9.18
CA GLY A 286 -11.15 -0.39 -9.07
C GLY A 286 -11.91 -0.51 -7.76
N SER A 287 -12.48 0.62 -7.33
CA SER A 287 -13.25 0.72 -6.10
C SER A 287 -14.55 1.47 -6.33
N PRO A 288 -15.59 0.81 -6.90
CA PRO A 288 -16.93 1.42 -7.01
C PRO A 288 -17.47 1.76 -5.62
N VAL A 289 -17.89 3.00 -5.45
CA VAL A 289 -18.39 3.56 -4.20
C VAL A 289 -19.75 4.21 -4.44
N GLN A 290 -20.70 3.95 -3.54
CA GLN A 290 -21.94 4.67 -3.40
C GLN A 290 -22.06 5.20 -1.97
N ARG A 291 -22.13 6.52 -1.82
CA ARG A 291 -22.27 7.13 -0.50
C ARG A 291 -23.33 8.20 -0.44
N GLY A 292 -24.00 8.29 0.73
CA GLY A 292 -24.85 9.41 1.08
C GLY A 292 -24.06 10.46 1.83
N ALA A 293 -23.97 11.67 1.28
CA ALA A 293 -23.13 12.74 1.82
C ALA A 293 -23.70 13.35 3.10
N GLN A 294 -22.81 13.82 3.96
CA GLN A 294 -23.08 14.71 5.08
C GLN A 294 -22.63 16.11 4.70
N ASN A 295 -23.41 17.13 5.06
CA ASN A 295 -22.95 18.51 5.02
C ASN A 295 -22.72 19.01 6.44
N ALA A 296 -21.66 19.82 6.60
CA ALA A 296 -21.48 20.61 7.79
C ALA A 296 -22.63 21.63 7.91
N SER A 297 -23.08 21.91 9.12
CA SER A 297 -24.07 22.91 9.44
C SER A 297 -23.45 23.97 10.34
N THR A 298 -24.10 25.13 10.43
CA THR A 298 -23.69 26.17 11.38
C THR A 298 -24.02 25.75 12.81
N GLN A 299 -23.33 26.32 13.80
CA GLN A 299 -23.63 26.05 15.21
C GLN A 299 -25.08 26.37 15.57
N GLU A 300 -25.64 27.44 15.02
CA GLU A 300 -27.04 27.82 15.19
C GLU A 300 -28.02 26.69 14.77
N VAL A 301 -27.72 26.00 13.67
CA VAL A 301 -28.55 24.87 13.19
C VAL A 301 -28.39 23.67 14.12
N TYR A 302 -27.19 23.38 14.60
CA TYR A 302 -26.98 22.32 15.60
C TYR A 302 -27.70 22.59 16.92
N ASP A 303 -27.67 23.81 17.38
CA ASP A 303 -28.40 24.26 18.60
C ASP A 303 -29.91 24.14 18.40
N LEU A 304 -30.42 24.56 17.24
CA LEU A 304 -31.86 24.46 16.91
C LEU A 304 -32.33 22.99 16.84
N MET A 305 -31.50 22.12 16.31
CA MET A 305 -31.82 20.69 16.17
C MET A 305 -31.50 19.88 17.44
N GLY A 306 -30.82 20.50 18.41
CA GLY A 306 -30.42 19.85 19.65
C GLY A 306 -29.39 18.69 19.45
N SER A 307 -28.67 18.69 18.34
CA SER A 307 -27.72 17.63 18.04
C SER A 307 -26.64 18.07 17.06
N ASN A 308 -25.39 17.79 17.42
CA ASN A 308 -24.22 17.97 16.54
C ASN A 308 -24.12 16.90 15.42
N TYR A 309 -25.00 15.90 15.43
CA TYR A 309 -25.08 14.83 14.43
C TYR A 309 -26.14 15.13 13.37
N TYR A 310 -26.62 16.35 13.29
CA TYR A 310 -27.58 16.74 12.27
C TYR A 310 -26.96 16.71 10.87
N ASN A 311 -27.70 16.19 9.90
CA ASN A 311 -27.37 16.21 8.48
C ASN A 311 -28.54 16.81 7.69
N SER A 312 -28.29 17.88 6.96
CA SER A 312 -29.32 18.55 6.16
C SER A 312 -29.69 17.81 4.86
N ASN A 313 -28.92 16.80 4.48
CA ASN A 313 -29.09 16.11 3.19
C ASN A 313 -30.11 14.97 3.23
N TRP A 314 -30.72 14.65 4.38
CA TRP A 314 -31.66 13.54 4.44
C TRP A 314 -33.13 13.99 4.54
N GLY A 315 -34.02 13.11 4.14
CA GLY A 315 -35.45 13.27 4.25
C GLY A 315 -36.18 11.96 4.01
N TYR A 316 -37.51 12.01 4.02
CA TYR A 316 -38.34 10.85 3.73
C TYR A 316 -38.82 10.87 2.28
N GLN A 317 -38.70 9.74 1.60
CA GLN A 317 -39.32 9.48 0.33
C GLN A 317 -40.07 8.14 0.39
N ASN A 318 -41.35 8.15 0.22
CA ASN A 318 -42.20 6.94 0.31
C ASN A 318 -42.01 6.19 1.65
N GLY A 319 -41.91 6.92 2.76
CA GLY A 319 -41.73 6.35 4.11
C GLY A 319 -40.30 5.80 4.42
N LYS A 320 -39.37 5.95 3.50
CA LYS A 320 -37.97 5.53 3.70
C LYS A 320 -37.05 6.72 3.81
N VAL A 321 -36.06 6.61 4.70
CA VAL A 321 -34.97 7.59 4.77
C VAL A 321 -34.18 7.58 3.47
N ARG A 322 -33.97 8.75 2.91
CA ARG A 322 -33.19 8.95 1.70
C ARG A 322 -32.25 10.14 1.86
N ASN A 323 -31.06 10.01 1.33
CA ASN A 323 -30.10 11.11 1.20
C ASN A 323 -30.34 11.82 -0.14
N ALA A 324 -30.43 13.14 -0.11
CA ALA A 324 -30.61 13.97 -1.30
C ALA A 324 -29.31 14.14 -2.10
N ARG A 325 -28.17 13.92 -1.47
CA ARG A 325 -26.84 14.07 -2.08
C ARG A 325 -26.10 12.72 -2.09
N VAL A 326 -26.42 11.91 -3.08
CA VAL A 326 -25.77 10.60 -3.28
C VAL A 326 -24.65 10.74 -4.29
N ARG A 327 -23.49 10.20 -3.98
CA ARG A 327 -22.34 10.12 -4.89
C ARG A 327 -22.11 8.67 -5.30
N ASN A 328 -21.88 8.48 -6.60
CA ASN A 328 -21.52 7.20 -7.19
C ASN A 328 -20.24 7.41 -8.00
N ASN A 329 -19.16 6.77 -7.61
CA ASN A 329 -17.88 6.83 -8.31
C ASN A 329 -17.43 5.43 -8.69
N HIS A 330 -16.95 5.28 -9.92
CA HIS A 330 -16.25 4.08 -10.36
C HIS A 330 -15.34 4.40 -11.53
N GLU A 331 -14.04 4.33 -11.30
CA GLU A 331 -13.00 4.58 -12.30
C GLU A 331 -12.00 3.42 -12.29
N PRO A 332 -12.23 2.35 -13.07
CA PRO A 332 -11.26 1.26 -13.19
C PRO A 332 -9.91 1.74 -13.72
N VAL A 333 -8.85 1.16 -13.20
CA VAL A 333 -7.48 1.46 -13.59
C VAL A 333 -6.80 0.22 -14.11
N LEU A 334 -6.21 0.32 -15.29
CA LEU A 334 -5.37 -0.71 -15.88
C LEU A 334 -3.94 -0.20 -15.97
N LEU A 335 -2.99 -0.97 -15.44
CA LEU A 335 -1.57 -0.70 -15.50
C LEU A 335 -0.86 -1.83 -16.24
N PHE A 336 0.04 -1.47 -17.12
CA PHE A 336 1.00 -2.40 -17.74
C PHE A 336 2.40 -1.89 -17.48
N ASN A 337 3.27 -2.74 -16.93
CA ASN A 337 4.67 -2.42 -16.68
C ASN A 337 5.58 -3.47 -17.32
N TYR A 338 6.69 -2.98 -17.85
CA TYR A 338 7.83 -3.77 -18.29
C TYR A 338 9.07 -3.28 -17.57
N GLU A 339 9.81 -4.21 -17.00
CA GLU A 339 11.07 -3.97 -16.32
C GLU A 339 12.18 -4.77 -17.00
N TYR A 340 13.29 -4.11 -17.26
CA TYR A 340 14.49 -4.68 -17.87
C TYR A 340 15.71 -4.38 -17.02
N THR A 341 16.36 -5.42 -16.52
CA THR A 341 17.56 -5.34 -15.67
C THR A 341 18.70 -6.08 -16.37
N PRO A 342 19.36 -5.44 -17.38
CA PRO A 342 20.43 -6.09 -18.15
C PRO A 342 21.68 -6.38 -17.32
N PHE A 343 21.95 -5.53 -16.32
CA PHE A 343 23.08 -5.61 -15.42
C PHE A 343 22.62 -5.28 -14.01
N GLU A 344 23.38 -5.64 -12.99
CA GLU A 344 23.09 -5.38 -11.59
C GLU A 344 22.87 -3.87 -11.28
N ASP A 345 23.61 -3.00 -12.00
CA ASP A 345 23.61 -1.54 -11.79
C ASP A 345 22.60 -0.80 -12.70
N LEU A 346 21.88 -1.49 -13.57
CA LEU A 346 20.98 -0.85 -14.53
C LEU A 346 19.60 -1.49 -14.52
N LYS A 347 18.61 -0.71 -14.13
CA LYS A 347 17.19 -1.06 -14.21
C LYS A 347 16.45 -0.04 -15.07
N ALA A 348 15.84 -0.52 -16.15
CA ALA A 348 14.96 0.28 -16.99
C ALA A 348 13.51 -0.15 -16.78
N THR A 349 12.63 0.80 -16.52
CA THR A 349 11.21 0.55 -16.35
C THR A 349 10.41 1.36 -17.36
N ALA A 350 9.47 0.70 -18.04
CA ALA A 350 8.48 1.33 -18.88
C ALA A 350 7.08 0.96 -18.40
N GLY A 351 6.19 1.94 -18.27
CA GLY A 351 4.85 1.71 -17.78
C GLY A 351 3.80 2.56 -18.51
N VAL A 352 2.62 1.99 -18.67
CA VAL A 352 1.45 2.66 -19.22
C VAL A 352 0.27 2.42 -18.30
N SER A 353 -0.47 3.49 -18.01
CA SER A 353 -1.71 3.42 -17.24
C SER A 353 -2.88 3.98 -18.02
N ARG A 354 -4.08 3.41 -17.79
CA ARG A 354 -5.33 3.96 -18.29
C ARG A 354 -6.40 3.92 -17.21
N ARG A 355 -7.02 5.06 -16.96
CA ARG A 355 -8.27 5.17 -16.20
C ARG A 355 -9.44 5.14 -17.16
N PHE A 356 -10.52 4.50 -16.72
CA PHE A 356 -11.78 4.44 -17.42
C PHE A 356 -12.82 5.14 -16.52
N GLY A 357 -13.26 6.33 -16.91
CA GLY A 357 -14.26 7.12 -16.20
C GLY A 357 -15.16 7.87 -17.16
#